data_f4fd871d08e80edf62a5ae2eaeb91857
#
_entry.id   f4fd871d08e80edf62a5ae2eaeb91857
#
_cell.length_a   1.000
_cell.length_b   1.000
_cell.length_c   1.000
_cell.angle_alpha   90.00
_cell.angle_beta   90.00
_cell.angle_gamma   90.00
#
_symmetry.space_group_name_H-M   'P 1'
#
loop_
_entity.id
_entity.type
_entity.pdbx_description
1 polymer ?
#
loop_
_entity_poly.entity_id
_entity_poly.type
_entity_poly.pdbx_seq_one_letter_code
_entity_poly.pdbx_strand_id
1 'polypeptide(L)'
;MKSKIFLGALFMGLGFSACKKSNLDLNKYSNLKIQPGVVTPLASISITAGKILKQDSITVHDPDGLIRFLVRKDSIVTIGADSILSNISLPKSSVNFKLGEINVPNINQTQKVTLKELVDLCDAQTQFVFNYYDGKDTIFPALSSPAGDTNNVVKATNYEYIRLSKGFLKFGLTNNFPTVLSKAQVVIFDNKYGSKLGTVNFANILPGAKGFDSIPMAGVTLSNDLAFQILVVDMVQSSAPVRIDLTDDLTIDIMGSGMKTTGGRAIIPSQIIQTQMLALNLSSPTDDYRLRNVKFGAAAIPFTAESKFAENLNLNIQFPDATVGGSAISPTAISLPKGSKTGTFDLSNANIFLGAVDTLTHNMLRVAV
;
A
#
# COMPACT_ATOMS: atom_id res chain seq x y z
N MET A 1 35.89 28.14 -29.81
CA MET A 1 35.36 26.95 -29.15
C MET A 1 34.74 25.90 -30.11
N LYS A 2 35.31 25.69 -31.32
CA LYS A 2 34.74 24.72 -32.28
C LYS A 2 35.70 23.55 -32.63
N SER A 3 36.84 23.44 -31.95
CA SER A 3 37.90 22.43 -32.30
C SER A 3 37.91 21.21 -31.35
N LYS A 4 37.23 21.21 -30.20
CA LYS A 4 37.26 20.11 -29.25
C LYS A 4 36.17 19.06 -29.46
N ILE A 5 35.19 19.33 -30.29
CA ILE A 5 34.06 18.39 -30.57
C ILE A 5 34.46 17.40 -31.67
N PHE A 6 35.36 17.76 -32.55
CA PHE A 6 35.81 16.88 -33.67
C PHE A 6 36.76 15.74 -33.23
N LEU A 7 37.45 15.92 -32.14
CA LEU A 7 38.40 14.88 -31.64
C LEU A 7 37.65 13.76 -30.86
N GLY A 8 36.50 14.07 -30.26
CA GLY A 8 35.66 13.07 -29.56
C GLY A 8 34.92 12.13 -30.53
N ALA A 9 34.53 12.63 -31.68
CA ALA A 9 33.80 11.83 -32.70
C ALA A 9 34.75 10.86 -33.42
N LEU A 10 36.04 11.18 -33.54
CA LEU A 10 37.02 10.31 -34.21
C LEU A 10 37.40 9.10 -33.32
N PHE A 11 37.40 9.25 -31.99
CA PHE A 11 37.68 8.14 -31.09
C PHE A 11 36.50 7.18 -30.90
N MET A 12 35.27 7.64 -31.09
CA MET A 12 34.07 6.76 -31.03
C MET A 12 33.90 5.92 -32.31
N GLY A 13 34.46 6.34 -33.44
CA GLY A 13 34.38 5.60 -34.72
C GLY A 13 35.33 4.42 -34.84
N LEU A 14 36.38 4.37 -34.02
CA LEU A 14 37.39 3.30 -34.11
C LEU A 14 37.15 2.11 -33.14
N GLY A 15 36.20 2.24 -32.25
CA GLY A 15 35.83 1.18 -31.28
C GLY A 15 34.93 0.07 -31.83
N PHE A 16 34.26 0.27 -32.96
CA PHE A 16 33.27 -0.69 -33.49
C PHE A 16 33.78 -1.65 -34.56
N SER A 17 35.03 -1.57 -34.97
CA SER A 17 35.56 -2.44 -36.05
C SER A 17 36.31 -3.68 -35.54
N ALA A 18 36.36 -3.96 -34.24
CA ALA A 18 37.15 -5.08 -33.67
C ALA A 18 36.31 -6.30 -33.24
N CYS A 19 35.02 -6.31 -33.47
CA CYS A 19 34.21 -7.53 -33.27
C CYS A 19 34.02 -8.28 -34.59
N LYS A 20 35.07 -8.96 -35.04
CA LYS A 20 34.88 -10.05 -35.97
C LYS A 20 34.08 -11.14 -35.27
N LYS A 21 32.83 -11.30 -35.69
CA LYS A 21 31.95 -12.40 -35.33
C LYS A 21 32.69 -13.71 -35.52
N SER A 22 33.23 -14.32 -34.45
CA SER A 22 33.70 -15.69 -34.53
C SER A 22 32.48 -16.55 -34.87
N ASN A 23 32.57 -17.36 -35.91
CA ASN A 23 31.57 -18.31 -36.35
C ASN A 23 31.44 -19.48 -35.34
N LEU A 24 31.18 -19.19 -34.10
CA LEU A 24 30.72 -20.17 -33.12
C LEU A 24 29.21 -20.28 -33.28
N ASP A 25 28.79 -21.08 -34.26
CA ASP A 25 27.40 -21.46 -34.43
C ASP A 25 27.05 -22.49 -33.34
N LEU A 26 26.57 -22.00 -32.22
CA LEU A 26 26.14 -22.81 -31.07
C LEU A 26 25.00 -23.79 -31.42
N ASN A 27 24.32 -23.63 -32.56
CA ASN A 27 23.31 -24.55 -33.02
C ASN A 27 23.85 -25.89 -33.56
N LYS A 28 25.15 -25.95 -33.84
CA LYS A 28 25.78 -27.22 -34.23
C LYS A 28 26.14 -28.19 -33.10
N TYR A 29 25.94 -27.75 -31.85
CA TYR A 29 26.14 -28.56 -30.65
C TYR A 29 24.84 -29.13 -30.10
N SER A 30 23.91 -29.51 -30.97
CA SER A 30 22.59 -30.01 -30.59
C SER A 30 22.58 -31.33 -29.79
N ASN A 31 23.70 -31.94 -29.54
CA ASN A 31 23.84 -33.17 -28.78
C ASN A 31 24.41 -33.03 -27.37
N LEU A 32 24.70 -31.81 -26.92
CA LEU A 32 24.98 -31.62 -25.52
C LEU A 32 23.65 -31.57 -24.74
N LYS A 33 23.15 -32.72 -24.36
CA LYS A 33 22.10 -32.81 -23.34
C LYS A 33 22.71 -32.42 -21.99
N ILE A 34 22.87 -31.13 -21.76
CA ILE A 34 23.03 -30.63 -20.41
C ILE A 34 21.65 -30.71 -19.80
N GLN A 35 21.43 -31.66 -18.90
CA GLN A 35 20.23 -31.65 -18.10
C GLN A 35 20.15 -30.32 -17.38
N PRO A 36 19.02 -29.58 -17.47
CA PRO A 36 18.90 -28.26 -16.87
C PRO A 36 18.89 -28.40 -15.35
N GLY A 37 20.00 -28.14 -14.75
CA GLY A 37 20.12 -28.13 -13.31
C GLY A 37 20.92 -26.92 -12.81
N VAL A 38 22.05 -26.64 -13.40
CA VAL A 38 22.89 -25.50 -12.95
C VAL A 38 23.67 -25.02 -14.16
N VAL A 39 23.37 -23.83 -14.67
CA VAL A 39 24.25 -23.15 -15.60
C VAL A 39 25.19 -22.29 -14.76
N THR A 40 26.26 -22.90 -14.28
CA THR A 40 27.37 -22.11 -13.82
C THR A 40 28.13 -21.58 -15.06
N PRO A 41 28.51 -20.30 -15.15
CA PRO A 41 29.53 -19.90 -16.07
C PRO A 41 30.77 -20.68 -15.64
N LEU A 42 31.18 -21.66 -16.44
CA LEU A 42 32.40 -22.39 -16.23
C LEU A 42 33.51 -21.33 -16.12
N ALA A 43 34.09 -21.20 -14.94
CA ALA A 43 35.37 -20.52 -14.79
C ALA A 43 36.27 -21.02 -15.91
N SER A 44 36.99 -20.13 -16.52
CA SER A 44 37.89 -20.45 -17.62
C SER A 44 38.79 -21.64 -17.24
N ILE A 45 38.40 -22.83 -17.68
CA ILE A 45 39.27 -24.00 -17.58
C ILE A 45 40.28 -23.84 -18.70
N SER A 46 41.49 -23.41 -18.38
CA SER A 46 42.59 -23.49 -19.34
C SER A 46 43.05 -24.95 -19.41
N ILE A 47 42.55 -25.64 -20.41
CA ILE A 47 43.00 -26.97 -20.73
C ILE A 47 44.25 -26.80 -21.63
N THR A 48 45.44 -27.04 -21.11
CA THR A 48 46.62 -27.01 -21.92
C THR A 48 46.63 -28.18 -22.89
N ALA A 49 47.01 -27.94 -24.15
CA ALA A 49 47.09 -28.96 -25.20
C ALA A 49 47.89 -30.21 -24.76
N GLY A 50 48.86 -30.05 -23.88
CA GLY A 50 49.65 -31.16 -23.33
C GLY A 50 48.87 -32.08 -22.36
N LYS A 51 47.78 -31.64 -21.77
CA LYS A 51 46.88 -32.47 -20.96
C LYS A 51 45.91 -33.28 -21.81
N ILE A 52 45.51 -32.73 -22.97
CA ILE A 52 44.61 -33.39 -23.91
C ILE A 52 45.33 -34.53 -24.65
N LEU A 53 46.58 -34.27 -25.04
CA LEU A 53 47.39 -35.23 -25.79
C LEU A 53 47.86 -36.44 -24.97
N LYS A 54 47.79 -36.38 -23.64
CA LYS A 54 48.16 -37.48 -22.73
C LYS A 54 47.04 -38.47 -22.39
N GLN A 55 45.83 -38.22 -22.78
CA GLN A 55 44.68 -39.09 -22.49
C GLN A 55 43.84 -39.30 -23.75
N ASP A 56 43.97 -40.50 -24.33
CA ASP A 56 43.08 -41.12 -25.38
C ASP A 56 42.33 -40.13 -26.27
N SER A 57 43.04 -39.32 -27.01
CA SER A 57 42.46 -38.38 -27.97
C SER A 57 42.33 -39.09 -29.32
N ILE A 58 41.13 -39.19 -29.83
CA ILE A 58 40.84 -39.67 -31.18
C ILE A 58 40.96 -38.49 -32.11
N THR A 59 41.89 -38.50 -33.02
CA THR A 59 42.01 -37.51 -34.10
C THR A 59 41.12 -37.96 -35.26
N VAL A 60 40.22 -37.11 -35.70
CA VAL A 60 39.40 -37.29 -36.90
C VAL A 60 39.93 -36.38 -37.99
N HIS A 61 40.24 -36.96 -39.15
CA HIS A 61 40.62 -36.19 -40.33
C HIS A 61 39.37 -35.94 -41.18
N ASP A 62 39.06 -34.67 -41.34
CA ASP A 62 37.97 -34.31 -42.27
C ASP A 62 38.45 -34.36 -43.72
N PRO A 63 37.49 -34.52 -44.69
CA PRO A 63 37.84 -34.59 -46.12
C PRO A 63 38.53 -33.35 -46.68
N ASP A 64 38.45 -32.22 -45.96
CA ASP A 64 39.07 -30.94 -46.29
C ASP A 64 40.47 -30.77 -45.68
N GLY A 65 41.04 -31.83 -45.09
CA GLY A 65 42.40 -31.85 -44.53
C GLY A 65 42.55 -31.24 -43.14
N LEU A 66 41.43 -30.87 -42.49
CA LEU A 66 41.47 -30.38 -41.11
C LEU A 66 41.51 -31.52 -40.11
N ILE A 67 42.39 -31.42 -39.12
CA ILE A 67 42.51 -32.39 -38.02
C ILE A 67 41.63 -31.86 -36.87
N ARG A 68 40.57 -32.63 -36.56
CA ARG A 68 39.74 -32.35 -35.37
C ARG A 68 40.10 -33.30 -34.24
N PHE A 69 40.29 -32.77 -33.06
CA PHE A 69 40.43 -33.57 -31.86
C PHE A 69 39.07 -33.80 -31.24
N LEU A 70 38.61 -35.04 -31.23
CA LEU A 70 37.36 -35.42 -30.59
C LEU A 70 37.67 -36.00 -29.22
N VAL A 71 37.52 -35.21 -28.17
CA VAL A 71 37.66 -35.67 -26.80
C VAL A 71 36.25 -36.13 -26.33
N ARG A 72 36.04 -37.40 -26.20
CA ARG A 72 34.84 -37.95 -25.54
C ARG A 72 35.23 -38.33 -24.11
N LYS A 73 34.64 -37.65 -23.19
CA LYS A 73 34.73 -38.03 -21.79
C LYS A 73 33.32 -37.95 -21.21
N ASP A 74 32.82 -39.08 -20.73
CA ASP A 74 31.43 -39.23 -20.30
C ASP A 74 31.10 -38.46 -19.01
N SER A 75 32.11 -37.95 -18.35
CA SER A 75 31.93 -37.04 -17.18
C SER A 75 33.17 -36.19 -17.05
N ILE A 76 33.16 -34.97 -17.58
CA ILE A 76 34.28 -34.04 -17.47
C ILE A 76 34.40 -33.50 -16.05
N VAL A 77 33.29 -33.14 -15.46
CA VAL A 77 33.11 -32.78 -14.05
C VAL A 77 31.68 -33.13 -13.66
N THR A 78 31.52 -33.94 -12.65
CA THR A 78 30.21 -34.08 -11.98
C THR A 78 30.31 -33.28 -10.71
N ILE A 79 29.75 -32.07 -10.75
CA ILE A 79 29.57 -31.26 -9.53
C ILE A 79 28.21 -31.62 -8.98
N GLY A 80 28.17 -32.39 -7.90
CA GLY A 80 26.92 -32.67 -7.19
C GLY A 80 26.33 -31.36 -6.71
N ALA A 81 25.04 -31.19 -6.90
CA ALA A 81 24.32 -30.04 -6.34
C ALA A 81 24.61 -29.87 -4.83
N ASP A 82 24.80 -30.99 -4.15
CA ASP A 82 25.12 -31.04 -2.73
C ASP A 82 26.46 -30.39 -2.36
N SER A 83 27.45 -30.43 -3.27
CA SER A 83 28.75 -29.79 -3.01
C SER A 83 28.72 -28.28 -3.20
N ILE A 84 27.78 -27.76 -4.02
CA ILE A 84 27.57 -26.33 -4.22
C ILE A 84 26.62 -25.80 -3.14
N LEU A 85 25.57 -26.57 -2.82
CA LEU A 85 24.50 -26.15 -1.93
C LEU A 85 24.76 -26.45 -0.46
N SER A 86 25.71 -27.34 -0.15
CA SER A 86 26.04 -27.69 1.26
C SER A 86 26.54 -26.50 2.09
N ASN A 87 26.99 -25.44 1.43
CA ASN A 87 27.49 -24.22 2.08
C ASN A 87 26.53 -23.03 1.99
N ILE A 88 25.35 -23.21 1.39
CA ILE A 88 24.35 -22.13 1.38
C ILE A 88 23.68 -22.08 2.76
N SER A 89 24.22 -21.29 3.64
CA SER A 89 23.51 -20.88 4.84
C SER A 89 22.72 -19.61 4.50
N LEU A 90 21.39 -19.68 4.62
CA LEU A 90 20.57 -18.48 4.54
C LEU A 90 20.99 -17.53 5.68
N PRO A 91 21.54 -16.35 5.37
CA PRO A 91 21.82 -15.38 6.42
C PRO A 91 20.51 -15.05 7.11
N LYS A 92 20.54 -14.90 8.44
CA LYS A 92 19.37 -14.43 9.16
C LYS A 92 19.00 -13.05 8.63
N SER A 93 17.92 -12.99 7.84
CA SER A 93 17.35 -11.72 7.41
C SER A 93 16.27 -11.34 8.40
N SER A 94 16.36 -10.17 8.99
CA SER A 94 15.33 -9.61 9.86
C SER A 94 14.68 -8.41 9.20
N VAL A 95 13.37 -8.36 9.25
CA VAL A 95 12.59 -7.24 8.76
C VAL A 95 11.71 -6.73 9.88
N ASN A 96 11.80 -5.45 10.13
CA ASN A 96 10.97 -4.77 11.09
C ASN A 96 9.85 -4.03 10.36
N PHE A 97 8.63 -4.49 10.52
CA PHE A 97 7.46 -3.76 10.08
C PHE A 97 7.08 -2.77 11.17
N LYS A 98 7.06 -1.49 10.82
CA LYS A 98 6.41 -0.48 11.65
C LYS A 98 4.99 -0.34 11.15
N LEU A 99 4.03 -0.40 12.06
CA LEU A 99 2.67 -0.02 11.73
C LEU A 99 2.70 1.44 11.31
N GLY A 100 2.46 1.69 10.04
CA GLY A 100 2.32 3.02 9.48
C GLY A 100 0.99 3.66 9.89
N GLU A 101 0.53 4.58 9.08
CA GLU A 101 -0.79 5.18 9.23
C GLU A 101 -1.88 4.16 8.92
N ILE A 102 -2.81 3.97 9.84
CA ILE A 102 -3.96 3.07 9.71
C ILE A 102 -5.18 3.88 9.32
N ASN A 103 -6.00 3.36 8.42
CA ASN A 103 -7.28 3.95 8.10
C ASN A 103 -8.22 3.88 9.32
N VAL A 104 -8.86 4.98 9.61
CA VAL A 104 -9.88 5.06 10.67
C VAL A 104 -11.21 4.55 10.13
N PRO A 105 -12.06 3.90 10.95
CA PRO A 105 -13.43 3.60 10.57
C PRO A 105 -14.16 4.86 10.12
N ASN A 106 -15.07 4.71 9.16
CA ASN A 106 -15.86 5.83 8.67
C ASN A 106 -16.70 6.41 9.81
N ILE A 107 -16.57 7.71 10.04
CA ILE A 107 -17.45 8.48 10.89
C ILE A 107 -18.54 9.02 9.98
N ASN A 108 -19.75 8.55 10.13
CA ASN A 108 -20.91 9.05 9.41
C ASN A 108 -22.03 9.27 10.42
N GLN A 109 -22.45 10.51 10.57
CA GLN A 109 -23.52 10.90 11.47
C GLN A 109 -24.37 11.95 10.78
N THR A 110 -25.66 11.89 10.99
CA THR A 110 -26.61 12.88 10.49
C THR A 110 -27.42 13.40 11.67
N GLN A 111 -27.53 14.70 11.75
CA GLN A 111 -28.31 15.41 12.76
C GLN A 111 -29.31 16.36 12.09
N LYS A 112 -30.43 16.59 12.72
CA LYS A 112 -31.45 17.50 12.25
C LYS A 112 -31.69 18.57 13.31
N VAL A 113 -31.88 19.77 12.86
CA VAL A 113 -32.28 20.91 13.70
C VAL A 113 -33.53 21.54 13.06
N THR A 114 -34.63 21.44 13.71
CA THR A 114 -35.90 21.92 13.18
C THR A 114 -36.02 23.43 13.28
N LEU A 115 -36.87 24.01 12.43
CA LEU A 115 -37.23 25.44 12.51
C LEU A 115 -37.78 25.78 13.88
N LYS A 116 -38.57 24.88 14.46
CA LYS A 116 -39.11 25.06 15.80
C LYS A 116 -38.01 25.24 16.84
N GLU A 117 -36.99 24.35 16.82
CA GLU A 117 -35.85 24.47 17.77
C GLU A 117 -35.12 25.79 17.61
N LEU A 118 -34.95 26.30 16.38
CA LEU A 118 -34.31 27.59 16.14
C LEU A 118 -35.18 28.76 16.62
N VAL A 119 -36.48 28.70 16.36
CA VAL A 119 -37.45 29.70 16.78
C VAL A 119 -37.55 29.77 18.31
N ASP A 120 -37.56 28.63 18.99
CA ASP A 120 -37.60 28.56 20.45
C ASP A 120 -36.42 29.25 21.15
N LEU A 121 -35.31 29.46 20.44
CA LEU A 121 -34.14 30.22 20.93
C LEU A 121 -34.31 31.74 20.76
N CYS A 122 -35.27 32.17 19.95
CA CYS A 122 -35.49 33.59 19.66
C CYS A 122 -36.33 34.26 20.75
N ASP A 123 -36.54 35.58 20.63
CA ASP A 123 -37.43 36.34 21.50
C ASP A 123 -38.89 35.94 21.33
N ALA A 124 -39.70 36.29 22.34
CA ALA A 124 -41.11 35.91 22.39
C ALA A 124 -41.95 36.45 21.20
N GLN A 125 -41.53 37.59 20.61
CA GLN A 125 -42.25 38.16 19.46
C GLN A 125 -41.99 37.29 18.22
N THR A 126 -40.75 36.92 17.98
CA THR A 126 -40.36 36.01 16.90
C THR A 126 -41.04 34.66 17.04
N GLN A 127 -41.04 34.10 18.25
CA GLN A 127 -41.74 32.82 18.54
C GLN A 127 -43.22 32.92 18.23
N PHE A 128 -43.89 34.02 18.66
CA PHE A 128 -45.30 34.24 18.40
C PHE A 128 -45.61 34.27 16.89
N VAL A 129 -44.82 35.01 16.13
CA VAL A 129 -44.99 35.14 14.67
C VAL A 129 -44.88 33.78 13.98
N PHE A 130 -43.84 33.02 14.24
CA PHE A 130 -43.62 31.71 13.61
C PHE A 130 -44.70 30.69 14.03
N ASN A 131 -45.06 30.63 15.32
CA ASN A 131 -46.11 29.73 15.79
C ASN A 131 -47.47 30.09 15.22
N TYR A 132 -47.79 31.40 15.02
CA TYR A 132 -49.02 31.83 14.42
C TYR A 132 -49.19 31.46 12.96
N TYR A 133 -48.05 31.50 12.20
CA TYR A 133 -48.03 31.20 10.78
C TYR A 133 -47.69 29.75 10.46
N ASP A 134 -47.51 28.90 11.45
CA ASP A 134 -47.27 27.47 11.23
C ASP A 134 -48.37 26.84 10.39
N GLY A 135 -47.98 26.13 9.33
CA GLY A 135 -48.85 25.51 8.35
C GLY A 135 -49.53 26.50 7.36
N LYS A 136 -49.16 27.79 7.35
CA LYS A 136 -49.76 28.83 6.49
C LYS A 136 -48.77 29.39 5.48
N ASP A 137 -49.28 29.82 4.35
CA ASP A 137 -48.52 30.51 3.33
C ASP A 137 -48.43 32.01 3.67
N THR A 138 -47.21 32.51 3.83
CA THR A 138 -46.95 33.92 4.11
C THR A 138 -45.52 34.29 3.67
N ILE A 139 -45.21 35.59 3.70
CA ILE A 139 -43.82 36.00 3.55
C ILE A 139 -43.04 35.49 4.75
N PHE A 140 -42.07 34.62 4.51
CA PHE A 140 -41.18 34.10 5.55
C PHE A 140 -40.39 35.25 6.16
N PRO A 141 -40.52 35.53 7.45
CA PRO A 141 -39.77 36.63 8.08
C PRO A 141 -38.29 36.34 8.09
N ALA A 142 -37.46 37.36 8.02
CA ALA A 142 -36.06 37.18 8.31
C ALA A 142 -35.90 36.61 9.73
N LEU A 143 -35.10 35.57 9.87
CA LEU A 143 -34.82 34.94 11.17
C LEU A 143 -33.31 35.01 11.44
N SER A 144 -32.97 35.46 12.64
CA SER A 144 -31.60 35.35 13.18
C SER A 144 -31.72 34.63 14.52
N SER A 145 -31.37 33.34 14.50
CA SER A 145 -31.36 32.53 15.72
C SER A 145 -30.04 32.73 16.45
N PRO A 146 -30.04 33.11 17.73
CA PRO A 146 -28.84 33.19 18.53
C PRO A 146 -28.26 31.81 18.80
N ALA A 147 -27.09 31.79 19.39
CA ALA A 147 -26.42 30.56 19.81
C ALA A 147 -27.35 29.74 20.73
N GLY A 148 -27.61 28.52 20.33
CA GLY A 148 -28.36 27.56 21.15
C GLY A 148 -27.43 26.70 22.01
N ASP A 149 -27.96 26.25 23.13
CA ASP A 149 -27.30 25.23 23.95
C ASP A 149 -27.49 23.80 23.41
N THR A 150 -27.83 23.67 22.15
CA THR A 150 -28.11 22.38 21.54
C THR A 150 -26.84 21.55 21.42
N ASN A 151 -26.48 20.91 22.52
CA ASN A 151 -25.43 19.90 22.57
C ASN A 151 -25.94 18.57 22.00
N ASN A 152 -26.02 18.48 20.69
CA ASN A 152 -26.28 17.19 20.05
C ASN A 152 -24.99 16.38 20.10
N VAL A 153 -24.98 15.36 20.94
CA VAL A 153 -23.83 14.48 21.15
C VAL A 153 -23.82 13.40 20.09
N VAL A 154 -22.77 13.39 19.30
CA VAL A 154 -22.50 12.32 18.33
C VAL A 154 -21.59 11.31 19.01
N LYS A 155 -22.09 10.09 19.31
CA LYS A 155 -21.28 9.02 19.88
C LYS A 155 -20.91 8.00 18.80
N ALA A 156 -19.63 7.91 18.49
CA ALA A 156 -19.12 6.84 17.65
C ALA A 156 -18.89 5.58 18.48
N THR A 157 -19.32 4.42 17.95
CA THR A 157 -19.19 3.12 18.65
C THR A 157 -17.93 2.36 18.27
N ASN A 158 -17.28 2.78 17.19
CA ASN A 158 -16.17 2.05 16.59
C ASN A 158 -14.81 2.38 17.19
N TYR A 159 -14.71 3.39 18.04
CA TYR A 159 -13.48 3.76 18.74
C TYR A 159 -13.79 4.44 20.07
N GLU A 160 -12.82 4.39 20.98
CA GLU A 160 -12.85 5.16 22.22
C GLU A 160 -12.08 6.46 22.08
N TYR A 161 -10.91 6.39 21.47
CA TYR A 161 -10.11 7.55 21.05
C TYR A 161 -9.15 7.15 19.92
N ILE A 162 -8.79 8.13 19.10
CA ILE A 162 -7.83 7.98 18.00
C ILE A 162 -6.91 9.20 17.94
N ARG A 163 -5.63 8.97 17.64
CA ARG A 163 -4.65 10.03 17.39
C ARG A 163 -4.46 10.17 15.89
N LEU A 164 -4.98 11.24 15.34
CA LEU A 164 -5.01 11.44 13.90
C LEU A 164 -3.69 12.04 13.40
N SER A 165 -3.11 11.42 12.39
CA SER A 165 -1.96 11.97 11.66
C SER A 165 -2.39 12.90 10.54
N LYS A 166 -3.56 12.62 9.93
CA LYS A 166 -4.16 13.41 8.87
C LYS A 166 -5.65 13.10 8.71
N GLY A 167 -6.31 13.88 7.86
CA GLY A 167 -7.71 13.74 7.51
C GLY A 167 -8.51 14.98 7.87
N PHE A 168 -9.80 14.90 7.57
CA PHE A 168 -10.75 15.98 7.77
C PHE A 168 -12.03 15.44 8.39
N LEU A 169 -12.66 16.22 9.25
CA LEU A 169 -14.09 16.16 9.51
C LEU A 169 -14.79 17.04 8.49
N LYS A 170 -15.55 16.45 7.58
CA LYS A 170 -16.36 17.14 6.58
C LYS A 170 -17.78 17.29 7.08
N PHE A 171 -18.33 18.44 6.84
CA PHE A 171 -19.70 18.79 7.20
C PHE A 171 -20.46 19.13 5.92
N GLY A 172 -21.63 18.51 5.78
CA GLY A 172 -22.61 18.91 4.77
C GLY A 172 -23.84 19.46 5.47
N LEU A 173 -24.27 20.65 5.13
CA LEU A 173 -25.47 21.25 5.67
C LEU A 173 -26.50 21.41 4.55
N THR A 174 -27.61 20.67 4.67
CA THR A 174 -28.73 20.75 3.74
C THR A 174 -29.76 21.71 4.32
N ASN A 175 -30.16 22.71 3.53
CA ASN A 175 -31.18 23.67 3.89
C ASN A 175 -32.55 23.16 3.40
N ASN A 176 -33.39 22.60 4.29
CA ASN A 176 -34.75 22.19 3.97
C ASN A 176 -35.77 23.28 4.29
N PHE A 177 -35.35 24.49 4.68
CA PHE A 177 -36.23 25.62 4.85
C PHE A 177 -36.66 26.22 3.52
N PRO A 178 -37.83 26.90 3.48
CA PRO A 178 -38.36 27.48 2.24
C PRO A 178 -37.67 28.76 1.79
N THR A 179 -36.68 29.23 2.54
CA THR A 179 -35.89 30.46 2.24
C THR A 179 -34.40 30.22 2.27
N VAL A 180 -33.64 31.20 1.79
CA VAL A 180 -32.17 31.14 1.75
C VAL A 180 -31.61 31.21 3.15
N LEU A 181 -30.79 30.27 3.49
CA LEU A 181 -29.90 30.29 4.65
C LEU A 181 -28.70 31.19 4.32
N SER A 182 -28.71 32.43 4.78
CA SER A 182 -27.67 33.41 4.50
C SER A 182 -26.38 33.11 5.26
N LYS A 183 -26.49 32.55 6.48
CA LYS A 183 -25.38 32.19 7.33
C LYS A 183 -25.76 31.06 8.28
N ALA A 184 -24.89 30.10 8.44
CA ALA A 184 -24.90 29.19 9.57
C ALA A 184 -23.48 28.95 10.08
N GLN A 185 -23.33 28.91 11.37
CA GLN A 185 -22.04 28.70 12.01
C GLN A 185 -22.18 27.64 13.10
N VAL A 186 -21.36 26.60 13.00
CA VAL A 186 -21.41 25.45 13.93
C VAL A 186 -20.00 25.25 14.50
N VAL A 187 -19.92 25.15 15.82
CA VAL A 187 -18.69 24.79 16.53
C VAL A 187 -18.76 23.33 16.93
N ILE A 188 -17.66 22.65 16.79
CA ILE A 188 -17.50 21.24 17.14
C ILE A 188 -16.55 21.13 18.34
N PHE A 189 -16.96 20.33 19.32
CA PHE A 189 -16.21 20.05 20.52
C PHE A 189 -15.98 18.56 20.68
N ASP A 190 -14.88 18.22 21.32
CA ASP A 190 -14.67 16.91 21.92
C ASP A 190 -15.11 16.99 23.38
N ASN A 191 -16.23 16.36 23.72
CA ASN A 191 -16.81 16.43 25.07
C ASN A 191 -15.92 15.77 26.11
N LYS A 192 -15.28 14.65 25.76
CA LYS A 192 -14.42 13.92 26.69
C LYS A 192 -13.22 14.77 27.13
N TYR A 193 -12.67 15.56 26.22
CA TYR A 193 -11.50 16.40 26.48
C TYR A 193 -11.85 17.86 26.68
N GLY A 194 -13.12 18.25 26.51
CA GLY A 194 -13.57 19.64 26.63
C GLY A 194 -12.91 20.59 25.61
N SER A 195 -12.40 20.06 24.52
CA SER A 195 -11.62 20.82 23.56
C SER A 195 -12.44 21.21 22.33
N LYS A 196 -12.30 22.47 21.91
CA LYS A 196 -12.86 22.94 20.63
C LYS A 196 -12.03 22.35 19.49
N LEU A 197 -12.65 21.59 18.60
CA LEU A 197 -12.02 21.01 17.42
C LEU A 197 -11.95 22.01 16.26
N GLY A 198 -13.00 22.83 16.11
CA GLY A 198 -13.04 23.84 15.08
C GLY A 198 -14.42 24.46 14.92
N THR A 199 -14.55 25.34 13.94
CA THR A 199 -15.80 25.99 13.55
C THR A 199 -15.98 25.80 12.06
N VAL A 200 -17.18 25.40 11.64
CA VAL A 200 -17.60 25.35 10.24
C VAL A 200 -18.57 26.48 9.95
N ASN A 201 -18.44 27.04 8.75
CA ASN A 201 -19.19 28.20 8.30
C ASN A 201 -19.88 27.88 6.97
N PHE A 202 -21.16 28.19 6.92
CA PHE A 202 -21.97 28.04 5.72
C PHE A 202 -22.59 29.39 5.38
N ALA A 203 -22.70 29.68 4.09
CA ALA A 203 -23.29 30.91 3.61
C ALA A 203 -24.05 30.69 2.31
N ASN A 204 -25.17 31.41 2.17
CA ASN A 204 -25.97 31.49 0.95
C ASN A 204 -26.43 30.11 0.40
N ILE A 205 -26.95 29.27 1.30
CA ILE A 205 -27.49 27.96 0.90
C ILE A 205 -28.98 28.16 0.51
N LEU A 206 -29.28 27.87 -0.75
CA LEU A 206 -30.61 27.95 -1.30
C LEU A 206 -31.51 26.84 -0.70
N PRO A 207 -32.85 27.01 -0.73
CA PRO A 207 -33.78 25.95 -0.35
C PRO A 207 -33.47 24.64 -1.10
N GLY A 208 -33.43 23.52 -0.37
CA GLY A 208 -33.09 22.20 -0.89
C GLY A 208 -31.62 21.98 -1.27
N ALA A 209 -30.79 23.02 -1.23
CA ALA A 209 -29.37 22.91 -1.55
C ALA A 209 -28.54 22.47 -0.34
N LYS A 210 -27.32 22.00 -0.62
CA LYS A 210 -26.34 21.54 0.36
C LYS A 210 -25.05 22.34 0.27
N GLY A 211 -24.62 22.90 1.40
CA GLY A 211 -23.31 23.52 1.58
C GLY A 211 -22.33 22.55 2.22
N PHE A 212 -21.04 22.79 2.02
CA PHE A 212 -19.95 21.97 2.58
C PHE A 212 -18.89 22.83 3.24
N ASP A 213 -18.35 22.33 4.35
CA ASP A 213 -17.16 22.85 4.99
C ASP A 213 -16.41 21.74 5.69
N SER A 214 -15.19 21.98 6.17
CA SER A 214 -14.38 20.92 6.79
C SER A 214 -13.39 21.47 7.81
N ILE A 215 -13.07 20.63 8.81
CA ILE A 215 -12.07 20.89 9.83
C ILE A 215 -10.90 19.93 9.61
N PRO A 216 -9.65 20.44 9.47
CA PRO A 216 -8.47 19.59 9.41
C PRO A 216 -8.21 18.92 10.76
N MET A 217 -7.92 17.62 10.74
CA MET A 217 -7.78 16.81 11.95
C MET A 217 -6.35 16.32 12.20
N ALA A 218 -5.37 16.82 11.46
CA ALA A 218 -3.97 16.43 11.63
C ALA A 218 -3.46 16.84 13.03
N GLY A 219 -2.87 15.88 13.75
CA GLY A 219 -2.35 16.09 15.11
C GLY A 219 -3.38 16.08 16.22
N VAL A 220 -4.66 15.90 15.89
CA VAL A 220 -5.76 15.90 16.87
C VAL A 220 -5.91 14.51 17.50
N THR A 221 -6.11 14.48 18.81
CA THR A 221 -6.65 13.30 19.51
C THR A 221 -8.16 13.46 19.59
N LEU A 222 -8.89 12.56 18.96
CA LEU A 222 -10.34 12.60 18.85
C LEU A 222 -10.93 11.51 19.74
N SER A 223 -11.85 11.87 20.62
CA SER A 223 -12.67 10.89 21.36
C SER A 223 -13.88 10.45 20.57
N ASN A 224 -14.57 9.45 21.06
CA ASN A 224 -15.84 9.00 20.47
C ASN A 224 -17.05 9.83 20.92
N ASP A 225 -16.86 10.87 21.71
CA ASP A 225 -17.90 11.72 22.27
C ASP A 225 -17.74 13.14 21.72
N LEU A 226 -18.40 13.39 20.58
CA LEU A 226 -18.36 14.66 19.90
C LEU A 226 -19.65 15.42 20.14
N ALA A 227 -19.54 16.70 20.43
CA ALA A 227 -20.68 17.62 20.50
C ALA A 227 -20.53 18.70 19.45
N PHE A 228 -21.64 19.23 19.01
CA PHE A 228 -21.67 20.45 18.24
C PHE A 228 -22.64 21.47 18.85
N GLN A 229 -22.34 22.72 18.64
CA GLN A 229 -23.17 23.84 19.03
C GLN A 229 -23.40 24.74 17.81
N ILE A 230 -24.63 25.05 17.55
CA ILE A 230 -24.98 26.05 16.55
C ILE A 230 -24.80 27.42 17.20
N LEU A 231 -23.93 28.24 16.62
CA LEU A 231 -23.66 29.58 17.12
C LEU A 231 -24.61 30.62 16.54
N VAL A 232 -24.99 30.47 15.30
CA VAL A 232 -25.90 31.38 14.60
C VAL A 232 -26.51 30.68 13.40
N VAL A 233 -27.79 30.98 13.14
CA VAL A 233 -28.50 30.64 11.91
C VAL A 233 -29.25 31.89 11.46
N ASP A 234 -28.83 32.43 10.31
CA ASP A 234 -29.49 33.60 9.71
C ASP A 234 -30.21 33.18 8.43
N MET A 235 -31.47 33.46 8.34
CA MET A 235 -32.29 33.24 7.16
C MET A 235 -32.85 34.56 6.64
N VAL A 236 -32.85 34.72 5.32
CA VAL A 236 -33.37 35.94 4.71
C VAL A 236 -34.93 35.87 4.62
N GLN A 237 -35.56 37.02 4.58
CA GLN A 237 -36.95 37.11 4.26
C GLN A 237 -37.22 36.59 2.86
N SER A 238 -38.33 35.84 2.69
CA SER A 238 -38.71 35.38 1.35
C SER A 238 -39.26 36.53 0.49
N SER A 239 -39.04 36.48 -0.81
CA SER A 239 -39.58 37.46 -1.76
C SER A 239 -41.04 37.22 -2.15
N ALA A 240 -41.53 36.02 -1.90
CA ALA A 240 -42.90 35.60 -2.18
C ALA A 240 -43.44 34.80 -1.00
N PRO A 241 -44.79 34.67 -0.85
CA PRO A 241 -45.36 33.79 0.14
C PRO A 241 -44.85 32.35 -0.03
N VAL A 242 -44.44 31.75 1.09
CA VAL A 242 -44.03 30.36 1.19
C VAL A 242 -44.70 29.76 2.39
N ARG A 243 -44.88 28.45 2.41
CA ARG A 243 -45.41 27.75 3.56
C ARG A 243 -44.39 27.76 4.68
N ILE A 244 -44.79 28.20 5.84
CA ILE A 244 -44.00 28.04 7.06
C ILE A 244 -44.41 26.71 7.67
N ASP A 245 -43.39 25.84 7.90
CA ASP A 245 -43.58 24.57 8.58
C ASP A 245 -42.47 24.45 9.66
N LEU A 246 -42.91 24.45 10.92
CA LEU A 246 -41.95 24.36 12.04
C LEU A 246 -41.25 23.02 12.13
N THR A 247 -41.68 22.02 11.35
CA THR A 247 -40.99 20.72 11.22
C THR A 247 -39.89 20.70 10.15
N ASP A 248 -39.83 21.73 9.28
CA ASP A 248 -38.71 21.87 8.36
C ASP A 248 -37.40 21.92 9.13
N ASP A 249 -36.32 21.39 8.54
CA ASP A 249 -35.09 21.21 9.26
C ASP A 249 -33.82 21.66 8.49
N LEU A 250 -32.77 21.91 9.22
CA LEU A 250 -31.40 21.85 8.72
C LEU A 250 -30.90 20.44 8.98
N THR A 251 -30.50 19.75 7.93
CA THR A 251 -29.87 18.45 8.07
C THR A 251 -28.33 18.62 8.01
N ILE A 252 -27.65 18.21 9.07
CA ILE A 252 -26.19 18.30 9.21
C ILE A 252 -25.61 16.90 9.10
N ASP A 253 -24.84 16.65 8.05
CA ASP A 253 -24.07 15.41 7.88
C ASP A 253 -22.62 15.63 8.31
N ILE A 254 -22.11 14.75 9.15
CA ILE A 254 -20.73 14.76 9.65
C ILE A 254 -20.02 13.51 9.15
N MET A 255 -18.95 13.68 8.37
CA MET A 255 -18.23 12.58 7.75
C MET A 255 -16.74 12.67 8.01
N GLY A 256 -16.12 11.56 8.45
CA GLY A 256 -14.67 11.41 8.44
C GLY A 256 -14.17 11.18 7.02
N SER A 257 -13.18 11.95 6.58
CA SER A 257 -12.62 11.84 5.23
C SER A 257 -11.10 11.75 5.26
N GLY A 258 -10.53 10.70 4.66
CA GLY A 258 -9.10 10.50 4.56
C GLY A 258 -8.39 10.43 5.91
N MET A 259 -9.09 10.08 6.97
CA MET A 259 -8.55 9.99 8.31
C MET A 259 -7.58 8.83 8.45
N LYS A 260 -6.40 9.15 8.95
CA LYS A 260 -5.38 8.16 9.31
C LYS A 260 -4.94 8.36 10.74
N THR A 261 -4.72 7.25 11.44
CA THR A 261 -4.27 7.26 12.83
C THR A 261 -2.90 6.63 12.98
N THR A 262 -2.12 7.15 13.92
CA THR A 262 -0.86 6.55 14.37
C THR A 262 -1.02 5.80 15.70
N GLY A 263 -2.19 5.85 16.30
CA GLY A 263 -2.48 5.15 17.55
C GLY A 263 -3.87 5.48 18.08
N GLY A 264 -4.36 4.66 18.98
CA GLY A 264 -5.68 4.84 19.58
C GLY A 264 -6.23 3.52 20.13
N ARG A 265 -7.48 3.58 20.55
CA ARG A 265 -8.29 2.42 20.91
C ARG A 265 -9.53 2.42 20.03
N ALA A 266 -9.53 1.57 19.02
CA ALA A 266 -10.54 1.54 17.98
C ALA A 266 -10.70 0.13 17.40
N ILE A 267 -11.88 -0.15 16.87
CA ILE A 267 -12.11 -1.30 16.00
C ILE A 267 -11.55 -0.92 14.62
N ILE A 268 -10.44 -1.51 14.25
CA ILE A 268 -9.78 -1.21 12.98
C ILE A 268 -10.42 -2.11 11.92
N PRO A 269 -10.94 -1.54 10.81
CA PRO A 269 -11.45 -2.36 9.72
C PRO A 269 -10.31 -3.17 9.09
N SER A 270 -10.66 -4.34 8.54
CA SER A 270 -9.70 -5.15 7.80
C SER A 270 -9.07 -4.33 6.67
N GLN A 271 -7.78 -4.21 6.66
CA GLN A 271 -7.03 -3.44 5.67
C GLN A 271 -5.63 -4.00 5.48
N ILE A 272 -5.08 -3.80 4.29
CA ILE A 272 -3.67 -4.07 4.05
C ILE A 272 -2.86 -2.95 4.71
N ILE A 273 -2.06 -3.32 5.70
CA ILE A 273 -1.26 -2.36 6.47
C ILE A 273 0.01 -2.01 5.71
N GLN A 274 0.65 -3.01 5.15
CA GLN A 274 1.90 -2.85 4.41
C GLN A 274 2.11 -4.06 3.50
N THR A 275 2.73 -3.83 2.35
CA THR A 275 3.31 -4.87 1.50
C THR A 275 4.79 -4.61 1.36
N GLN A 276 5.60 -5.65 1.45
CA GLN A 276 7.04 -5.52 1.29
C GLN A 276 7.60 -6.71 0.50
N MET A 277 8.57 -6.42 -0.36
CA MET A 277 9.35 -7.43 -1.04
C MET A 277 10.69 -7.58 -0.32
N LEU A 278 10.98 -8.78 0.16
CA LEU A 278 12.25 -9.15 0.74
C LEU A 278 13.08 -9.88 -0.30
N ALA A 279 14.39 -9.67 -0.27
CA ALA A 279 15.33 -10.43 -1.06
C ALA A 279 16.26 -11.21 -0.12
N LEU A 280 16.12 -12.53 -0.14
CA LEU A 280 17.01 -13.42 0.60
C LEU A 280 18.22 -13.76 -0.29
N ASN A 281 19.41 -13.40 0.15
CA ASN A 281 20.62 -13.69 -0.59
C ASN A 281 21.05 -15.14 -0.36
N LEU A 282 21.12 -15.90 -1.44
CA LEU A 282 21.57 -17.30 -1.46
C LEU A 282 23.05 -17.44 -1.82
N SER A 283 23.79 -16.32 -1.99
CA SER A 283 25.22 -16.36 -2.27
C SER A 283 26.02 -16.60 -1.00
N SER A 284 27.05 -17.42 -1.08
CA SER A 284 28.11 -17.43 -0.10
C SER A 284 29.11 -16.29 -0.39
N PRO A 285 29.75 -15.69 0.61
CA PRO A 285 30.73 -14.61 0.41
C PRO A 285 31.93 -15.00 -0.46
N THR A 286 32.17 -16.29 -0.63
CA THR A 286 33.30 -16.84 -1.37
C THR A 286 32.94 -17.37 -2.77
N ASP A 287 31.65 -17.21 -3.18
CA ASP A 287 31.13 -17.88 -4.37
C ASP A 287 31.05 -16.92 -5.57
N ASP A 288 31.76 -17.29 -6.64
CA ASP A 288 31.71 -16.62 -7.94
C ASP A 288 30.60 -17.19 -8.87
N TYR A 289 29.65 -17.97 -8.32
CA TYR A 289 28.59 -18.57 -9.13
C TYR A 289 27.33 -17.74 -9.17
N ARG A 290 26.60 -17.87 -10.27
CA ARG A 290 25.28 -17.27 -10.46
C ARG A 290 24.25 -18.39 -10.64
N LEU A 291 23.36 -18.51 -9.66
CA LEU A 291 22.22 -19.42 -9.72
C LEU A 291 21.11 -18.78 -10.57
N ARG A 292 20.63 -19.48 -11.56
CA ARG A 292 19.53 -19.04 -12.40
C ARG A 292 18.24 -19.78 -12.09
N ASN A 293 18.32 -21.11 -12.09
CA ASN A 293 17.22 -21.98 -11.72
C ASN A 293 17.71 -22.97 -10.69
N VAL A 294 16.98 -23.08 -9.60
CA VAL A 294 17.27 -24.07 -8.55
C VAL A 294 16.03 -24.92 -8.34
N LYS A 295 16.19 -26.22 -8.48
CA LYS A 295 15.13 -27.18 -8.13
C LYS A 295 15.50 -27.83 -6.81
N PHE A 296 14.65 -27.65 -5.81
CA PHE A 296 14.81 -28.31 -4.52
C PHE A 296 14.17 -29.68 -4.54
N GLY A 297 14.86 -30.68 -3.99
CA GLY A 297 14.26 -31.96 -3.65
C GLY A 297 13.48 -31.85 -2.36
N ALA A 298 14.15 -31.41 -1.32
CA ALA A 298 13.56 -31.05 -0.01
C ALA A 298 14.14 -29.71 0.44
N ALA A 299 13.31 -28.77 0.81
CA ALA A 299 13.74 -27.47 1.29
C ALA A 299 12.69 -26.89 2.25
N ALA A 300 13.18 -26.32 3.35
CA ALA A 300 12.35 -25.64 4.33
C ALA A 300 13.03 -24.35 4.77
N ILE A 301 12.30 -23.25 4.77
CA ILE A 301 12.79 -21.95 5.26
C ILE A 301 12.17 -21.71 6.63
N PRO A 302 12.95 -21.77 7.70
CA PRO A 302 12.46 -21.43 9.04
C PRO A 302 12.22 -19.93 9.14
N PHE A 303 11.16 -19.55 9.84
CA PHE A 303 10.87 -18.17 10.15
C PHE A 303 10.52 -18.00 11.63
N THR A 304 10.75 -16.80 12.12
CA THR A 304 10.23 -16.30 13.38
C THR A 304 9.58 -14.96 13.13
N ALA A 305 8.32 -14.82 13.54
CA ALA A 305 7.58 -13.56 13.46
C ALA A 305 7.17 -13.15 14.87
N GLU A 306 7.31 -11.86 15.19
CA GLU A 306 6.91 -11.29 16.47
C GLU A 306 5.92 -10.15 16.26
N SER A 307 4.83 -10.17 17.01
CA SER A 307 3.85 -9.09 17.04
C SER A 307 3.74 -8.47 18.42
N LYS A 308 3.79 -7.15 18.50
CA LYS A 308 3.50 -6.38 19.72
C LYS A 308 2.05 -5.88 19.76
N PHE A 309 1.27 -6.20 18.75
CA PHE A 309 -0.15 -5.82 18.69
C PHE A 309 -0.98 -6.70 19.63
N ALA A 310 -2.03 -6.11 20.17
CA ALA A 310 -2.98 -6.84 21.01
C ALA A 310 -3.84 -7.81 20.19
N GLU A 311 -4.12 -7.44 18.94
CA GLU A 311 -4.96 -8.19 18.00
C GLU A 311 -4.10 -9.02 17.04
N ASN A 312 -4.72 -10.07 16.50
CA ASN A 312 -4.07 -10.94 15.53
C ASN A 312 -3.80 -10.21 14.21
N LEU A 313 -2.57 -10.32 13.72
CA LEU A 313 -2.20 -9.91 12.38
C LEU A 313 -2.26 -11.12 11.45
N ASN A 314 -2.73 -10.93 10.23
CA ASN A 314 -2.62 -11.93 9.18
C ASN A 314 -1.49 -11.52 8.23
N LEU A 315 -0.45 -12.34 8.18
CA LEU A 315 0.65 -12.19 7.22
C LEU A 315 0.36 -13.11 6.04
N ASN A 316 0.40 -12.57 4.83
CA ASN A 316 0.38 -13.35 3.60
C ASN A 316 1.79 -13.39 3.03
N ILE A 317 2.40 -14.58 3.07
CA ILE A 317 3.75 -14.78 2.56
C ILE A 317 3.68 -15.48 1.21
N GLN A 318 4.33 -14.93 0.22
CA GLN A 318 4.40 -15.48 -1.12
C GLN A 318 5.84 -15.52 -1.64
N PHE A 319 6.15 -16.55 -2.39
CA PHE A 319 7.43 -16.71 -3.11
C PHE A 319 7.16 -16.53 -4.61
N PRO A 320 7.23 -15.30 -5.14
CA PRO A 320 6.80 -15.00 -6.51
C PRO A 320 7.64 -15.70 -7.58
N ASP A 321 8.87 -16.08 -7.24
CA ASP A 321 9.81 -16.72 -8.15
C ASP A 321 9.80 -18.26 -8.03
N ALA A 322 8.94 -18.82 -7.18
CA ALA A 322 8.89 -20.25 -6.91
C ALA A 322 7.63 -20.90 -7.54
N THR A 323 7.85 -22.05 -8.18
CA THR A 323 6.80 -22.86 -8.78
C THR A 323 6.93 -24.33 -8.36
N VAL A 324 5.83 -25.04 -8.24
CA VAL A 324 5.80 -26.49 -8.06
C VAL A 324 4.97 -27.08 -9.20
N GLY A 325 5.56 -28.02 -9.93
CA GLY A 325 4.89 -28.60 -11.11
C GLY A 325 4.54 -27.59 -12.21
N GLY A 326 5.25 -26.45 -12.27
CA GLY A 326 4.98 -25.36 -13.23
C GLY A 326 3.93 -24.36 -12.77
N SER A 327 3.28 -24.58 -11.63
CA SER A 327 2.30 -23.64 -11.04
C SER A 327 2.93 -22.81 -9.94
N ALA A 328 2.56 -21.54 -9.84
CA ALA A 328 3.01 -20.67 -8.75
C ALA A 328 2.60 -21.24 -7.38
N ILE A 329 3.46 -21.10 -6.39
CA ILE A 329 3.14 -21.50 -5.02
C ILE A 329 2.10 -20.54 -4.46
N SER A 330 1.02 -21.09 -3.92
CA SER A 330 -0.03 -20.29 -3.29
C SER A 330 0.51 -19.52 -2.10
N PRO A 331 0.05 -18.28 -1.87
CA PRO A 331 0.40 -17.54 -0.68
C PRO A 331 0.07 -18.30 0.59
N THR A 332 0.96 -18.28 1.55
CA THR A 332 0.75 -18.87 2.88
C THR A 332 0.25 -17.81 3.84
N ALA A 333 -0.96 -17.99 4.35
CA ALA A 333 -1.52 -17.11 5.38
C ALA A 333 -1.07 -17.58 6.77
N ILE A 334 -0.52 -16.65 7.55
CA ILE A 334 -0.05 -16.88 8.91
C ILE A 334 -0.82 -15.94 9.84
N SER A 335 -1.61 -16.50 10.74
CA SER A 335 -2.17 -15.71 11.85
C SER A 335 -1.10 -15.55 12.92
N LEU A 336 -0.75 -14.30 13.21
CA LEU A 336 0.28 -13.90 14.16
C LEU A 336 -0.38 -13.22 15.36
N PRO A 337 -0.56 -13.93 16.50
CA PRO A 337 -1.05 -13.33 17.72
C PRO A 337 0.01 -12.42 18.34
N LYS A 338 -0.36 -11.69 19.38
CA LYS A 338 0.62 -10.98 20.21
C LYS A 338 1.67 -11.95 20.76
N GLY A 339 2.93 -11.60 20.60
CA GLY A 339 4.08 -12.44 20.97
C GLY A 339 4.79 -12.99 19.75
N SER A 340 5.48 -14.10 19.94
CA SER A 340 6.33 -14.73 18.92
C SER A 340 5.67 -15.99 18.36
N LYS A 341 5.77 -16.16 17.04
CA LYS A 341 5.38 -17.38 16.33
C LYS A 341 6.53 -17.84 15.45
N THR A 342 6.87 -19.11 15.52
CA THR A 342 7.85 -19.77 14.67
C THR A 342 7.15 -20.74 13.73
N GLY A 343 7.78 -21.01 12.61
CA GLY A 343 7.30 -22.00 11.63
C GLY A 343 8.31 -22.22 10.52
N THR A 344 7.91 -22.97 9.53
CA THR A 344 8.71 -23.26 8.36
C THR A 344 7.86 -23.13 7.11
N PHE A 345 8.45 -22.60 6.04
CA PHE A 345 7.87 -22.67 4.70
C PHE A 345 8.44 -23.87 3.99
N ASP A 346 7.59 -24.77 3.55
CA ASP A 346 8.00 -25.91 2.74
C ASP A 346 8.13 -25.47 1.27
N LEU A 347 9.33 -25.57 0.74
CA LEU A 347 9.67 -25.36 -0.66
C LEU A 347 10.14 -26.66 -1.32
N SER A 348 9.78 -27.80 -0.77
CA SER A 348 10.14 -29.09 -1.35
C SER A 348 9.54 -29.23 -2.75
N ASN A 349 10.33 -29.77 -3.67
CA ASN A 349 10.03 -29.86 -5.10
C ASN A 349 9.81 -28.52 -5.82
N ALA A 350 10.07 -27.41 -5.17
CA ALA A 350 9.99 -26.10 -5.80
C ALA A 350 11.10 -25.89 -6.83
N ASN A 351 10.73 -25.31 -7.95
CA ASN A 351 11.63 -24.75 -8.94
C ASN A 351 11.65 -23.23 -8.76
N ILE A 352 12.79 -22.68 -8.38
CA ILE A 352 12.97 -21.25 -8.08
C ILE A 352 13.78 -20.61 -9.18
N PHE A 353 13.24 -19.56 -9.77
CA PHE A 353 13.91 -18.74 -10.76
C PHE A 353 14.60 -17.55 -10.08
N LEU A 354 15.92 -17.63 -9.97
CA LEU A 354 16.76 -16.60 -9.35
C LEU A 354 17.38 -15.64 -10.38
N GLY A 355 17.02 -15.78 -11.63
CA GLY A 355 17.50 -14.99 -12.74
C GLY A 355 16.86 -13.61 -12.75
N ALA A 356 17.20 -12.79 -11.77
CA ALA A 356 16.80 -11.42 -11.76
C ALA A 356 17.30 -10.68 -13.00
N VAL A 357 16.51 -9.74 -13.41
CA VAL A 357 16.72 -8.88 -14.58
C VAL A 357 17.98 -8.01 -14.44
N ASP A 358 18.56 -7.94 -13.24
CA ASP A 358 19.68 -7.05 -12.91
C ASP A 358 20.96 -7.86 -12.61
N THR A 359 22.06 -7.44 -13.23
CA THR A 359 23.39 -8.02 -13.03
C THR A 359 23.97 -7.81 -11.63
N LEU A 360 23.38 -6.90 -10.85
CA LEU A 360 23.82 -6.57 -9.49
C LEU A 360 23.11 -7.40 -8.41
N THR A 361 21.99 -8.02 -8.73
CA THR A 361 21.13 -8.76 -7.78
C THR A 361 20.94 -10.22 -8.20
N HIS A 362 22.03 -10.96 -8.32
CA HIS A 362 21.99 -12.41 -8.56
C HIS A 362 21.82 -13.19 -7.26
N ASN A 363 21.36 -14.43 -7.39
CA ASN A 363 21.14 -15.37 -6.27
C ASN A 363 20.17 -14.87 -5.20
N MET A 364 19.21 -14.02 -5.56
CA MET A 364 18.22 -13.48 -4.63
C MET A 364 16.90 -14.23 -4.76
N LEU A 365 16.42 -14.80 -3.66
CA LEU A 365 15.07 -15.31 -3.53
C LEU A 365 14.17 -14.18 -3.03
N ARG A 366 13.17 -13.81 -3.81
CA ARG A 366 12.20 -12.80 -3.41
C ARG A 366 11.08 -13.41 -2.57
N VAL A 367 10.72 -12.71 -1.50
CA VAL A 367 9.62 -13.06 -0.62
C VAL A 367 8.73 -11.85 -0.48
N ALA A 368 7.47 -11.96 -0.90
CA ALA A 368 6.46 -10.93 -0.70
C ALA A 368 5.73 -11.20 0.62
N VAL A 369 5.57 -10.14 1.41
CA VAL A 369 4.88 -10.15 2.70
C VAL A 369 3.80 -9.08 2.73
#